data_01fcaacf09026a71e993835640675ea0
#
_entry.id   01fcaacf09026a71e993835640675ea0
#
_cell.length_a   1.000
_cell.length_b   1.000
_cell.length_c   1.000
_cell.angle_alpha   90.00
_cell.angle_beta   90.00
_cell.angle_gamma   90.00
#
_symmetry.space_group_name_H-M   'P 1'
#
loop_
_entity.id
_entity.type
_entity.pdbx_description
1 polymer ?
#
loop_
_entity_poly.entity_id
_entity_poly.type
_entity_poly.pdbx_seq_one_letter_code
_entity_poly.pdbx_strand_id
1 'polypeptide(L)'
;MVKLPVCFEPRSAATALRTTLEKLEWEYTRSDDVRTFTQVALVIPFQRAAHLFRYKITHGELTLELWAETPGSSGSVTWLQLTGEADAQHELLAAFSDGLPRPPWEFTLGQRLRVGLLTVRGARKKWDAALA
;
A
#
# COMPACT_ATOMS: atom_id res chain seq x y z
N MET A 1 11.77 -0.06 -8.08
CA MET A 1 10.89 -0.26 -6.88
C MET A 1 9.89 0.88 -6.80
N VAL A 2 8.65 0.53 -6.57
CA VAL A 2 7.56 1.50 -6.40
C VAL A 2 7.00 1.37 -5.00
N LYS A 3 6.82 2.50 -4.30
CA LYS A 3 6.20 2.55 -2.97
C LYS A 3 5.07 3.57 -3.00
N LEU A 4 3.84 3.13 -2.70
CA LEU A 4 2.64 3.95 -2.82
C LEU A 4 1.72 3.79 -1.61
N PRO A 5 1.09 4.87 -1.14
CA PRO A 5 -0.02 4.77 -0.20
C PRO A 5 -1.27 4.31 -0.93
N VAL A 6 -2.01 3.37 -0.34
CA VAL A 6 -3.13 2.69 -1.03
C VAL A 6 -4.48 3.06 -0.44
N CYS A 7 -4.64 2.84 0.86
CA CYS A 7 -5.93 3.03 1.54
C CYS A 7 -5.72 3.08 3.05
N PHE A 8 -6.84 3.15 3.80
CA PHE A 8 -6.79 3.25 5.26
C PHE A 8 -6.52 1.89 5.93
N GLU A 9 -7.11 0.81 5.43
CA GLU A 9 -7.00 -0.51 6.06
C GLU A 9 -6.35 -1.55 5.14
N PRO A 10 -5.37 -2.35 5.66
CA PRO A 10 -4.69 -3.37 4.86
C PRO A 10 -5.61 -4.46 4.31
N ARG A 11 -6.66 -4.82 5.05
CA ARG A 11 -7.62 -5.85 4.60
C ARG A 11 -8.34 -5.45 3.33
N SER A 12 -8.74 -4.19 3.23
CA SER A 12 -9.40 -3.65 2.04
C SER A 12 -8.46 -3.69 0.83
N ALA A 13 -7.20 -3.36 1.04
CA ALA A 13 -6.18 -3.44 -0.01
C ALA A 13 -5.94 -4.90 -0.44
N ALA A 14 -5.86 -5.82 0.51
CA ALA A 14 -5.66 -7.24 0.21
C ALA A 14 -6.84 -7.82 -0.58
N THR A 15 -8.06 -7.47 -0.23
CA THR A 15 -9.26 -7.91 -0.96
C THR A 15 -9.29 -7.34 -2.37
N ALA A 16 -8.98 -6.06 -2.53
CA ALA A 16 -8.92 -5.41 -3.85
C ALA A 16 -7.81 -6.01 -4.72
N LEU A 17 -6.66 -6.32 -4.13
CA LEU A 17 -5.55 -6.94 -4.84
C LEU A 17 -5.91 -8.35 -5.32
N ARG A 18 -6.55 -9.14 -4.47
CA ARG A 18 -7.00 -10.48 -4.86
C ARG A 18 -7.97 -10.40 -6.04
N THR A 19 -8.93 -9.50 -5.99
CA THR A 19 -9.88 -9.30 -7.10
C THR A 19 -9.15 -8.88 -8.38
N THR A 20 -8.18 -7.99 -8.27
CA THR A 20 -7.38 -7.55 -9.41
C THR A 20 -6.58 -8.70 -10.02
N LEU A 21 -5.92 -9.51 -9.20
CA LEU A 21 -5.12 -10.65 -9.68
C LEU A 21 -5.98 -11.72 -10.31
N GLU A 22 -7.17 -12.00 -9.76
CA GLU A 22 -8.14 -12.92 -10.35
C GLU A 22 -8.63 -12.42 -11.72
N LYS A 23 -8.90 -11.12 -11.82
CA LYS A 23 -9.33 -10.50 -13.07
C LYS A 23 -8.25 -10.55 -14.15
N LEU A 24 -6.99 -10.38 -13.77
CA LEU A 24 -5.84 -10.49 -14.68
C LEU A 24 -5.49 -11.95 -14.98
N GLU A 25 -6.02 -12.90 -14.23
CA GLU A 25 -5.70 -14.31 -14.32
C GLU A 25 -4.21 -14.60 -14.06
N TRP A 26 -3.60 -13.83 -13.15
CA TRP A 26 -2.20 -14.01 -12.75
C TRP A 26 -2.09 -14.90 -11.53
N GLU A 27 -1.21 -15.88 -11.60
CA GLU A 27 -0.92 -16.77 -10.49
C GLU A 27 -0.04 -16.08 -9.46
N TYR A 28 -0.34 -16.33 -8.19
CA TYR A 28 0.42 -15.77 -7.09
C TYR A 28 0.38 -16.64 -5.85
N THR A 29 1.34 -16.44 -4.97
CA THR A 29 1.34 -17.01 -3.62
C THR A 29 1.39 -15.86 -2.61
N ARG A 30 0.73 -16.04 -1.48
CA ARG A 30 0.73 -15.06 -0.40
C ARG A 30 1.36 -15.67 0.85
N SER A 31 2.21 -14.90 1.51
CA SER A 31 2.76 -15.21 2.82
C SER A 31 2.61 -14.02 3.74
N ASP A 32 2.53 -14.28 5.04
CA ASP A 32 2.39 -13.24 6.05
C ASP A 32 3.71 -13.14 6.81
N ASP A 33 4.12 -11.91 7.12
CA ASP A 33 5.38 -11.62 7.78
C ASP A 33 5.20 -10.38 8.68
N VAL A 34 6.27 -9.88 9.23
CA VAL A 34 6.27 -8.69 10.08
C VAL A 34 7.30 -7.71 9.54
N ARG A 35 6.89 -6.45 9.40
CA ARG A 35 7.78 -5.35 9.05
C ARG A 35 7.94 -4.45 10.26
N THR A 36 9.18 -4.09 10.58
CA THR A 36 9.48 -3.13 11.63
C THR A 36 9.71 -1.74 11.03
N PHE A 37 9.27 -0.73 11.73
CA PHE A 37 9.53 0.66 11.37
C PHE A 37 9.71 1.51 12.62
N THR A 38 10.39 2.65 12.47
CA THR A 38 10.64 3.57 13.57
C THR A 38 9.53 4.62 13.62
N GLN A 39 8.95 4.79 14.80
CA GLN A 39 7.99 5.85 15.08
C GLN A 39 8.56 6.78 16.15
N VAL A 40 8.33 8.06 16.04
CA VAL A 40 8.79 9.05 17.02
C VAL A 40 7.59 9.56 17.80
N ALA A 41 7.64 9.43 19.12
CA ALA A 41 6.66 10.00 20.04
C ALA A 41 7.39 10.83 21.08
N LEU A 42 6.99 12.09 21.26
CA LEU A 42 7.62 13.02 22.21
C LEU A 42 9.16 13.07 22.07
N VAL A 43 9.65 13.12 20.84
CA VAL A 43 11.08 13.09 20.45
C VAL A 43 11.84 11.81 20.82
N ILE A 44 11.14 10.78 21.26
CA ILE A 44 11.75 9.48 21.59
C ILE A 44 11.47 8.51 20.45
N PRO A 45 12.48 8.02 19.73
CA PRO A 45 12.28 7.01 18.71
C PRO A 45 12.01 5.63 19.34
N PHE A 46 11.09 4.88 18.78
CA PHE A 46 10.82 3.50 19.18
C PHE A 46 10.43 2.66 17.97
N GLN A 47 10.65 1.35 18.10
CA GLN A 47 10.32 0.40 17.03
C GLN A 47 8.89 -0.04 17.13
N ARG A 48 8.21 -0.05 16.00
CA ARG A 48 6.87 -0.63 15.85
C ARG A 48 6.93 -1.78 14.85
N ALA A 49 6.09 -2.77 15.08
CA ALA A 49 5.92 -3.89 14.15
C ALA A 49 4.55 -3.80 13.48
N ALA A 50 4.53 -4.00 12.18
CA ALA A 50 3.30 -4.04 11.40
C ALA A 50 3.19 -5.40 10.71
N HIS A 51 1.96 -5.92 10.65
CA HIS A 51 1.68 -7.12 9.88
C HIS A 51 1.88 -6.84 8.40
N LEU A 52 2.63 -7.71 7.73
CA LEU A 52 2.98 -7.54 6.33
C LEU A 52 2.41 -8.70 5.52
N PHE A 53 1.71 -8.38 4.45
CA PHE A 53 1.25 -9.35 3.46
C PHE A 53 2.20 -9.30 2.27
N ARG A 54 2.86 -10.42 1.98
CA ARG A 54 3.78 -10.53 0.85
C ARG A 54 3.17 -11.40 -0.23
N TYR A 55 3.10 -10.86 -1.44
CA TYR A 55 2.61 -11.57 -2.62
C TYR A 55 3.77 -11.78 -3.58
N LYS A 56 3.95 -13.03 -3.99
CA LYS A 56 4.88 -13.37 -5.07
C LYS A 56 4.03 -13.73 -6.29
N ILE A 57 4.15 -12.91 -7.33
CA ILE A 57 3.34 -13.02 -8.54
C ILE A 57 4.25 -13.55 -9.64
N THR A 58 3.83 -14.62 -10.29
CA THR A 58 4.64 -15.27 -11.33
C THR A 58 4.85 -14.36 -12.54
N HIS A 59 3.81 -13.63 -12.94
CA HIS A 59 3.87 -12.72 -14.07
C HIS A 59 4.84 -11.56 -13.79
N GLY A 60 5.90 -11.44 -14.60
CA GLY A 60 6.90 -10.39 -14.44
C GLY A 60 7.77 -10.52 -13.21
N GLU A 61 7.76 -11.66 -12.55
CA GLU A 61 8.52 -11.88 -11.29
C GLU A 61 8.27 -10.79 -10.27
N LEU A 62 7.01 -10.39 -10.12
CA LEU A 62 6.63 -9.33 -9.21
C LEU A 62 6.62 -9.81 -7.76
N THR A 63 7.14 -8.96 -6.88
CA THR A 63 6.95 -9.08 -5.43
C THR A 63 6.22 -7.85 -4.94
N LEU A 64 5.08 -8.05 -4.31
CA LEU A 64 4.24 -6.99 -3.78
C LEU A 64 4.10 -7.16 -2.28
N GLU A 65 4.32 -6.10 -1.53
CA GLU A 65 4.18 -6.08 -0.09
C GLU A 65 3.16 -5.03 0.33
N LEU A 66 2.26 -5.41 1.24
CA LEU A 66 1.26 -4.52 1.82
C LEU A 66 1.43 -4.51 3.34
N TRP A 67 1.49 -3.34 3.94
CA TRP A 67 1.55 -3.19 5.39
C TRP A 67 0.93 -1.86 5.80
N ALA A 68 0.53 -1.77 7.06
CA ALA A 68 0.00 -0.52 7.61
C ALA A 68 1.05 0.13 8.52
N GLU A 69 1.29 1.41 8.33
CA GLU A 69 2.05 2.22 9.27
C GLU A 69 1.11 3.20 9.96
N THR A 70 1.37 3.46 11.23
CA THR A 70 0.64 4.46 12.01
C THR A 70 1.53 5.69 12.19
N PRO A 71 1.55 6.61 11.21
CA PRO A 71 2.42 7.78 11.30
C PRO A 71 1.93 8.80 12.32
N GLY A 72 0.66 8.74 12.67
CA GLY A 72 0.04 9.59 13.68
C GLY A 72 -0.30 8.81 14.95
N SER A 73 -1.07 9.42 15.84
CA SER A 73 -1.40 8.85 17.14
C SER A 73 -2.49 7.78 17.11
N SER A 74 -3.35 7.75 16.11
CA SER A 74 -4.53 6.89 16.14
C SER A 74 -5.01 6.37 14.79
N GLY A 75 -4.30 6.66 13.71
CA GLY A 75 -4.70 6.22 12.39
C GLY A 75 -3.55 5.56 11.65
N SER A 76 -3.87 4.79 10.63
CA SER A 76 -2.88 4.11 9.81
C SER A 76 -3.12 4.35 8.33
N VAL A 77 -2.06 4.22 7.57
CA VAL A 77 -2.10 4.22 6.11
C VAL A 77 -1.52 2.91 5.64
N THR A 78 -2.19 2.26 4.70
CA THR A 78 -1.68 1.05 4.07
C THR A 78 -0.74 1.45 2.94
N TRP A 79 0.48 0.91 3.00
CA TRP A 79 1.50 1.11 1.98
C TRP A 79 1.64 -0.12 1.11
N LEU A 80 1.96 0.11 -0.15
CA LEU A 80 2.29 -0.93 -1.12
C LEU A 80 3.72 -0.71 -1.58
N GLN A 81 4.48 -1.79 -1.66
CA GLN A 81 5.80 -1.79 -2.27
C GLN A 81 5.84 -2.86 -3.36
N LEU A 82 6.27 -2.50 -4.55
CA LEU A 82 6.26 -3.37 -5.72
C LEU A 82 7.61 -3.38 -6.38
N THR A 83 8.13 -4.58 -6.66
CA THR A 83 9.38 -4.80 -7.38
C THR A 83 9.16 -5.85 -8.48
N GLY A 84 10.02 -5.87 -9.49
CA GLY A 84 9.96 -6.80 -10.61
C GLY A 84 10.07 -6.09 -11.95
N GLU A 85 9.60 -6.71 -13.02
CA GLU A 85 9.63 -6.13 -14.35
C GLU A 85 8.79 -4.86 -14.45
N ALA A 86 9.35 -3.82 -15.06
CA ALA A 86 8.71 -2.50 -15.15
C ALA A 86 7.34 -2.54 -15.83
N ASP A 87 7.23 -3.24 -16.94
CA ASP A 87 5.97 -3.33 -17.70
C ASP A 87 4.89 -4.06 -16.89
N ALA A 88 5.26 -5.13 -16.20
CA ALA A 88 4.35 -5.89 -15.34
C ALA A 88 3.91 -5.06 -14.12
N GLN A 89 4.82 -4.28 -13.55
CA GLN A 89 4.48 -3.35 -12.47
C GLN A 89 3.43 -2.34 -12.93
N HIS A 90 3.64 -1.73 -14.07
CA HIS A 90 2.72 -0.74 -14.64
C HIS A 90 1.34 -1.34 -14.90
N GLU A 91 1.30 -2.53 -15.49
CA GLU A 91 0.05 -3.23 -15.79
C GLU A 91 -0.72 -3.57 -14.51
N LEU A 92 -0.03 -4.06 -13.49
CA LEU A 92 -0.66 -4.36 -12.21
C LEU A 92 -1.19 -3.10 -11.53
N LEU A 93 -0.39 -2.05 -11.48
CA LEU A 93 -0.79 -0.80 -10.84
C LEU A 93 -1.98 -0.15 -11.55
N ALA A 94 -2.01 -0.18 -12.87
CA ALA A 94 -3.14 0.34 -13.63
C ALA A 94 -4.44 -0.42 -13.32
N ALA A 95 -4.38 -1.73 -13.32
CA ALA A 95 -5.54 -2.57 -12.98
C ALA A 95 -5.96 -2.40 -11.51
N PHE A 96 -4.99 -2.31 -10.60
CA PHE A 96 -5.26 -2.16 -9.18
C PHE A 96 -5.86 -0.79 -8.87
N SER A 97 -5.42 0.27 -9.54
CA SER A 97 -5.94 1.62 -9.32
C SER A 97 -7.44 1.73 -9.63
N ASP A 98 -7.94 0.95 -10.57
CA ASP A 98 -9.36 0.94 -10.92
C ASP A 98 -10.24 0.34 -9.82
N GLY A 99 -9.68 -0.50 -8.98
CA GLY A 99 -10.40 -1.19 -7.91
C GLY A 99 -10.02 -0.74 -6.50
N LEU A 100 -9.31 0.38 -6.34
CA LEU A 100 -8.87 0.84 -5.03
C LEU A 100 -10.05 1.19 -4.11
N PRO A 101 -10.08 0.63 -2.89
CA PRO A 101 -11.06 1.03 -1.90
C PRO A 101 -10.61 2.37 -1.29
N ARG A 102 -11.37 3.40 -1.48
CA ARG A 102 -11.14 4.75 -0.93
C ARG A 102 -9.64 5.11 -0.83
N PRO A 103 -9.02 5.53 -1.94
CA PRO A 103 -7.60 5.91 -1.94
C PRO A 103 -7.35 7.12 -1.04
N PRO A 104 -6.09 7.43 -0.70
CA PRO A 104 -5.77 8.49 0.26
C PRO A 104 -6.36 9.87 -0.07
N TRP A 105 -6.46 10.22 -1.34
CA TRP A 105 -7.06 11.50 -1.74
C TRP A 105 -8.58 11.56 -1.57
N GLU A 106 -9.23 10.42 -1.29
CA GLU A 106 -10.65 10.32 -0.98
C GLU A 106 -10.92 10.10 0.51
N PHE A 107 -9.91 10.15 1.36
CA PHE A 107 -10.07 10.01 2.80
C PHE A 107 -11.01 11.10 3.33
N THR A 108 -11.88 10.74 4.28
CA THR A 108 -12.70 11.71 5.00
C THR A 108 -11.81 12.62 5.83
N LEU A 109 -12.33 13.78 6.24
CA LEU A 109 -11.58 14.68 7.10
C LEU A 109 -11.13 13.98 8.39
N GLY A 110 -11.99 13.16 8.99
CA GLY A 110 -11.63 12.39 10.17
C GLY A 110 -10.46 11.44 9.94
N GLN A 111 -10.45 10.75 8.79
CA GLN A 111 -9.35 9.87 8.44
C GLN A 111 -8.06 10.64 8.20
N ARG A 112 -8.12 11.78 7.51
CA ARG A 112 -6.95 12.64 7.28
C ARG A 112 -6.34 13.14 8.59
N LEU A 113 -7.17 13.52 9.54
CA LEU A 113 -6.70 13.97 10.85
C LEU A 113 -6.05 12.83 11.64
N ARG A 114 -6.57 11.62 11.52
CA ARG A 114 -6.00 10.45 12.20
C ARG A 114 -4.62 10.07 11.68
N VAL A 115 -4.43 10.08 10.37
CA VAL A 115 -3.15 9.69 9.75
C VAL A 115 -2.18 10.87 9.62
N GLY A 116 -2.64 12.09 9.87
CA GLY A 116 -1.86 13.30 9.64
C GLY A 116 -2.02 13.82 8.21
N LEU A 117 -2.28 15.11 8.08
CA LEU A 117 -2.53 15.74 6.77
C LEU A 117 -1.35 15.60 5.80
N LEU A 118 -0.13 15.61 6.33
CA LEU A 118 1.08 15.50 5.50
C LEU A 118 1.25 14.10 4.90
N THR A 119 0.74 13.07 5.57
CA THR A 119 0.88 11.68 5.12
C THR A 119 0.13 11.43 3.82
N VAL A 120 -1.05 12.02 3.66
CA VAL A 120 -1.87 11.84 2.45
C VAL A 120 -1.60 12.90 1.40
N ARG A 121 -0.86 13.94 1.76
CA ARG A 121 -0.49 15.00 0.82
C ARG A 121 0.44 14.45 -0.25
N GLY A 122 0.10 14.72 -1.49
CA GLY A 122 0.91 14.25 -2.62
C GLY A 122 0.69 12.78 -2.97
N ALA A 123 -0.21 12.05 -2.29
CA ALA A 123 -0.51 10.65 -2.60
C ALA A 123 -0.98 10.48 -4.05
N ARG A 124 -1.90 11.32 -4.50
CA ARG A 124 -2.39 11.28 -5.87
C ARG A 124 -1.28 11.55 -6.88
N LYS A 125 -0.40 12.50 -6.59
CA LYS A 125 0.74 12.81 -7.45
C LYS A 125 1.68 11.61 -7.58
N LYS A 126 1.92 10.88 -6.51
CA LYS A 126 2.74 9.66 -6.52
C LYS A 126 2.11 8.59 -7.41
N TRP A 127 0.80 8.40 -7.29
CA TRP A 127 0.08 7.46 -8.13
C TRP A 127 0.10 7.86 -9.61
N ASP A 128 -0.15 9.14 -9.89
CA ASP A 128 -0.10 9.64 -11.28
C ASP A 128 1.28 9.41 -11.89
N ALA A 129 2.34 9.64 -11.13
CA ALA A 129 3.71 9.40 -11.58
C ALA A 129 3.97 7.91 -11.83
N ALA A 130 3.44 7.03 -11.00
CA ALA A 130 3.61 5.58 -11.14
C ALA A 130 2.82 5.01 -12.33
N LEU A 131 1.71 5.65 -12.68
CA LEU A 131 0.84 5.23 -13.80
C LEU A 131 1.23 5.86 -15.14
N ALA A 132 2.10 6.85 -15.11
CA ALA A 132 2.53 7.54 -16.32
C ALA A 132 3.39 6.69 -17.28
#